data_d6d9c82752fa5384e59805a509805fd7
#
_entry.id   d6d9c82752fa5384e59805a509805fd7
#
_cell.length_a   1.000
_cell.length_b   1.000
_cell.length_c   1.000
_cell.angle_alpha   90.00
_cell.angle_beta   90.00
_cell.angle_gamma   90.00
#
_symmetry.space_group_name_H-M   'P 1'
#
loop_
_entity.id
_entity.type
_entity.pdbx_description
1 polymer ?
#
loop_
_entity_poly.entity_id
_entity_poly.type
_entity_poly.pdbx_seq_one_letter_code
_entity_poly.pdbx_strand_id
1 'polypeptide(L)'
;GLESLTTGQIDLAGFDITRMHEDMLAALRRDHVGIVFQAFRLIPSMTAIQNVAVPLELAGRADANAGAADALESVGLGHRMTHLPDQLSGGEQQRVAIARAIAPRPQILLADEPTGNLDSGTSEKVIATLLGATEAAGAALVLVTHDLALAERCGRVLTIEDGMITDDRTTGLKGDAA
;
A
#
# COMPACT_ATOMS: atom_id res chain seq x y z
N GLY A 1 2.58 -11.68 -8.34
CA GLY A 1 3.47 -12.75 -7.99
C GLY A 1 3.14 -13.48 -6.70
N LEU A 2 1.89 -13.42 -6.18
CA LEU A 2 1.41 -14.32 -5.10
C LEU A 2 0.68 -15.53 -5.69
N GLU A 3 0.12 -15.36 -6.88
CA GLU A 3 -0.58 -16.39 -7.64
C GLU A 3 0.13 -16.64 -8.97
N SER A 4 0.01 -17.86 -9.48
CA SER A 4 0.57 -18.24 -10.77
C SER A 4 -0.32 -17.77 -11.91
N LEU A 5 0.29 -17.20 -12.94
CA LEU A 5 -0.40 -16.81 -14.16
C LEU A 5 -0.82 -18.06 -14.95
N THR A 6 -2.08 -18.15 -15.35
CA THR A 6 -2.58 -19.25 -16.20
C THR A 6 -2.10 -19.11 -17.64
N THR A 7 -2.23 -17.91 -18.21
CA THR A 7 -1.79 -17.56 -19.58
C THR A 7 -1.51 -16.06 -19.67
N GLY A 8 -0.74 -15.65 -20.67
CA GLY A 8 -0.43 -14.23 -20.90
C GLY A 8 0.94 -13.83 -20.38
N GLN A 9 1.15 -12.53 -20.17
CA GLN A 9 2.40 -11.95 -19.69
C GLN A 9 2.11 -10.85 -18.68
N ILE A 10 2.95 -10.73 -17.64
CA ILE A 10 2.88 -9.66 -16.65
C ILE A 10 4.24 -8.96 -16.59
N ASP A 11 4.23 -7.66 -16.82
CA ASP A 11 5.34 -6.77 -16.48
C ASP A 11 4.98 -5.98 -15.21
N LEU A 12 5.88 -5.97 -14.23
CA LEU A 12 5.70 -5.25 -12.97
C LEU A 12 6.95 -4.41 -12.69
N ALA A 13 6.81 -3.10 -12.65
CA ALA A 13 7.93 -2.19 -12.43
C ALA A 13 9.09 -2.36 -13.44
N GLY A 14 8.78 -2.72 -14.71
CA GLY A 14 9.77 -2.98 -15.75
C GLY A 14 10.39 -4.38 -15.72
N PHE A 15 9.90 -5.27 -14.86
CA PHE A 15 10.35 -6.65 -14.79
C PHE A 15 9.29 -7.61 -15.33
N ASP A 16 9.64 -8.46 -16.30
CA ASP A 16 8.78 -9.57 -16.72
C ASP A 16 8.74 -10.64 -15.61
N ILE A 17 7.61 -10.71 -14.91
CA ILE A 17 7.42 -11.65 -13.80
C ILE A 17 6.70 -12.93 -14.20
N THR A 18 6.39 -13.11 -15.48
CA THR A 18 5.53 -14.19 -16.02
C THR A 18 6.00 -15.58 -15.60
N ARG A 19 7.31 -15.81 -15.60
CA ARG A 19 7.93 -17.09 -15.25
C ARG A 19 9.05 -16.94 -14.22
N MET A 20 9.02 -15.87 -13.45
CA MET A 20 10.04 -15.58 -12.44
C MET A 20 9.94 -16.60 -11.29
N HIS A 21 11.08 -17.08 -10.82
CA HIS A 21 11.15 -17.99 -9.67
C HIS A 21 10.73 -17.27 -8.38
N GLU A 22 10.16 -18.02 -7.41
CA GLU A 22 9.59 -17.44 -6.17
C GLU A 22 10.59 -16.59 -5.38
N ASP A 23 11.86 -16.98 -5.29
CA ASP A 23 12.87 -16.19 -4.57
C ASP A 23 13.08 -14.81 -5.21
N MET A 24 13.05 -14.75 -6.56
CA MET A 24 13.16 -13.49 -7.30
C MET A 24 11.88 -12.67 -7.18
N LEU A 25 10.71 -13.30 -7.18
CA LEU A 25 9.43 -12.64 -6.93
C LEU A 25 9.37 -12.05 -5.51
N ALA A 26 9.88 -12.78 -4.52
CA ALA A 26 9.95 -12.30 -3.14
C ALA A 26 10.88 -11.07 -3.02
N ALA A 27 12.05 -11.11 -3.67
CA ALA A 27 12.96 -9.98 -3.71
C ALA A 27 12.31 -8.76 -4.42
N LEU A 28 11.66 -8.98 -5.57
CA LEU A 28 10.97 -7.92 -6.30
C LEU A 28 9.83 -7.31 -5.46
N ARG A 29 9.02 -8.13 -4.80
CA ARG A 29 7.97 -7.63 -3.88
C ARG A 29 8.56 -6.79 -2.76
N ARG A 30 9.63 -7.26 -2.11
CA ARG A 30 10.32 -6.53 -1.03
C ARG A 30 10.81 -5.17 -1.49
N ASP A 31 11.39 -5.09 -2.69
CA ASP A 31 12.12 -3.90 -3.15
C ASP A 31 11.23 -2.90 -3.91
N HIS A 32 10.15 -3.37 -4.55
CA HIS A 32 9.38 -2.54 -5.49
C HIS A 32 7.88 -2.42 -5.17
N VAL A 33 7.34 -3.23 -4.25
CA VAL A 33 5.88 -3.29 -4.02
C VAL A 33 5.54 -3.07 -2.56
N GLY A 34 4.74 -2.05 -2.28
CA GLY A 34 4.07 -1.89 -1.00
C GLY A 34 2.64 -2.46 -1.07
N ILE A 35 2.16 -3.05 0.02
CA ILE A 35 0.78 -3.59 0.07
C ILE A 35 0.07 -3.08 1.31
N VAL A 36 -1.13 -2.53 1.10
CA VAL A 36 -2.07 -2.12 2.15
C VAL A 36 -3.30 -3.02 2.06
N PHE A 37 -3.59 -3.75 3.12
CA PHE A 37 -4.72 -4.68 3.19
C PHE A 37 -5.92 -4.06 3.92
N GLN A 38 -7.11 -4.55 3.64
CA GLN A 38 -8.35 -4.20 4.35
C GLN A 38 -8.24 -4.52 5.85
N ALA A 39 -7.68 -5.67 6.23
CA ALA A 39 -7.52 -6.13 7.61
C ALA A 39 -6.14 -5.76 8.17
N PHE A 40 -5.69 -4.56 8.09
CA PHE A 40 -4.42 -3.95 8.58
C PHE A 40 -3.20 -4.89 8.59
N ARG A 41 -3.35 -6.14 9.00
CA ARG A 41 -2.32 -7.20 9.10
C ARG A 41 -1.07 -6.73 9.87
N LEU A 42 -1.27 -6.00 10.96
CA LEU A 42 -0.20 -5.66 11.88
C LEU A 42 0.18 -6.89 12.72
N ILE A 43 1.44 -6.97 13.10
CA ILE A 43 1.95 -8.01 13.99
C ILE A 43 1.57 -7.60 15.42
N PRO A 44 0.68 -8.34 16.12
CA PRO A 44 0.09 -7.88 17.38
C PRO A 44 1.08 -7.68 18.52
N SER A 45 2.18 -8.45 18.52
CA SER A 45 3.24 -8.38 19.54
C SER A 45 4.28 -7.30 19.29
N MET A 46 4.16 -6.56 18.19
CA MET A 46 5.10 -5.50 17.79
C MET A 46 4.43 -4.13 17.93
N THR A 47 5.18 -3.15 18.40
CA THR A 47 4.76 -1.74 18.42
C THR A 47 4.57 -1.19 17.00
N ALA A 48 3.97 0.00 16.87
CA ALA A 48 3.77 0.65 15.58
C ALA A 48 5.11 0.83 14.83
N ILE A 49 6.14 1.33 15.51
CA ILE A 49 7.47 1.52 14.88
C ILE A 49 8.10 0.17 14.47
N GLN A 50 7.97 -0.87 15.29
CA GLN A 50 8.48 -2.19 14.94
C GLN A 50 7.76 -2.78 13.73
N ASN A 51 6.42 -2.64 13.65
CA ASN A 51 5.65 -3.06 12.47
C ASN A 51 6.13 -2.38 11.19
N VAL A 52 6.46 -1.09 11.25
CA VAL A 52 6.93 -0.33 10.09
C VAL A 52 8.41 -0.62 9.78
N ALA A 53 9.21 -0.97 10.78
CA ALA A 53 10.62 -1.31 10.60
C ALA A 53 10.83 -2.67 9.89
N VAL A 54 9.92 -3.64 10.08
CA VAL A 54 10.05 -5.01 9.52
C VAL A 54 10.46 -5.04 8.04
N PRO A 55 9.78 -4.37 7.10
CA PRO A 55 10.19 -4.43 5.69
C PRO A 55 11.56 -3.79 5.44
N LEU A 56 11.95 -2.79 6.22
CA LEU A 56 13.26 -2.15 6.11
C LEU A 56 14.37 -3.07 6.61
N GLU A 57 14.14 -3.76 7.71
CA GLU A 57 15.06 -4.77 8.27
C GLU A 57 15.24 -5.95 7.31
N LEU A 58 14.14 -6.45 6.72
CA LEU A 58 14.19 -7.51 5.71
C LEU A 58 14.94 -7.08 4.44
N ALA A 59 14.94 -5.80 4.13
CA ALA A 59 15.74 -5.21 3.05
C ALA A 59 17.21 -4.95 3.47
N GLY A 60 17.61 -5.31 4.70
CA GLY A 60 18.98 -5.13 5.21
C GLY A 60 19.37 -3.67 5.47
N ARG A 61 18.41 -2.77 5.66
CA ARG A 61 18.70 -1.35 5.89
C ARG A 61 19.20 -1.10 7.31
N ALA A 62 20.38 -0.48 7.42
CA ALA A 62 20.97 -0.11 8.71
C ALA A 62 20.19 1.00 9.44
N ASP A 63 19.42 1.81 8.69
CA ASP A 63 18.61 2.92 9.18
C ASP A 63 17.13 2.55 9.38
N ALA A 64 16.79 1.24 9.50
CA ALA A 64 15.42 0.75 9.54
C ALA A 64 14.53 1.47 10.58
N ASN A 65 15.03 1.67 11.81
CA ASN A 65 14.28 2.37 12.86
C ASN A 65 14.06 3.86 12.54
N ALA A 66 15.05 4.54 11.99
CA ALA A 66 14.92 5.96 11.60
C ALA A 66 13.92 6.09 10.46
N GLY A 67 14.03 5.26 9.40
CA GLY A 67 13.10 5.26 8.29
C GLY A 67 11.66 4.89 8.72
N ALA A 68 11.51 4.00 9.71
CA ALA A 68 10.20 3.68 10.27
C ALA A 68 9.59 4.86 11.05
N ALA A 69 10.41 5.60 11.81
CA ALA A 69 9.96 6.80 12.52
C ALA A 69 9.50 7.88 11.54
N ASP A 70 10.29 8.18 10.51
CA ASP A 70 9.96 9.15 9.46
C ASP A 70 8.64 8.78 8.76
N ALA A 71 8.46 7.49 8.44
CA ALA A 71 7.22 7.00 7.82
C ALA A 71 6.01 7.16 8.75
N LEU A 72 6.14 6.91 10.06
CA LEU A 72 5.06 7.13 11.02
C LEU A 72 4.75 8.62 11.21
N GLU A 73 5.75 9.48 11.21
CA GLU A 73 5.54 10.93 11.25
C GLU A 73 4.78 11.42 10.02
N SER A 74 5.11 10.93 8.83
CA SER A 74 4.46 11.31 7.57
C SER A 74 2.96 10.98 7.53
N VAL A 75 2.52 9.97 8.28
CA VAL A 75 1.09 9.60 8.43
C VAL A 75 0.44 10.16 9.71
N GLY A 76 1.14 11.07 10.43
CA GLY A 76 0.64 11.73 11.63
C GLY A 76 0.61 10.86 12.88
N LEU A 77 1.46 9.83 12.96
CA LEU A 77 1.54 8.88 14.09
C LEU A 77 2.85 8.94 14.89
N GLY A 78 3.63 10.01 14.79
CA GLY A 78 4.86 10.19 15.55
C GLY A 78 4.66 10.04 17.06
N HIS A 79 3.51 10.45 17.61
CA HIS A 79 3.15 10.33 19.01
C HIS A 79 2.66 8.92 19.42
N ARG A 80 2.54 7.96 18.48
CA ARG A 80 2.03 6.59 18.67
C ARG A 80 3.06 5.49 18.41
N MET A 81 4.32 5.82 18.17
CA MET A 81 5.37 4.88 17.74
C MET A 81 5.52 3.65 18.65
N THR A 82 5.34 3.83 19.96
CA THR A 82 5.53 2.76 20.96
C THR A 82 4.26 2.00 21.31
N HIS A 83 3.12 2.35 20.73
CA HIS A 83 1.84 1.69 20.98
C HIS A 83 1.77 0.34 20.27
N LEU A 84 1.16 -0.64 20.93
CA LEU A 84 0.78 -1.92 20.32
C LEU A 84 -0.50 -1.75 19.47
N PRO A 85 -0.76 -2.62 18.50
CA PRO A 85 -1.95 -2.53 17.65
C PRO A 85 -3.28 -2.44 18.40
N ASP A 86 -3.44 -3.17 19.52
CA ASP A 86 -4.63 -3.15 20.37
C ASP A 86 -4.86 -1.81 21.12
N GLN A 87 -3.84 -0.97 21.20
CA GLN A 87 -3.89 0.36 21.79
C GLN A 87 -4.21 1.46 20.75
N LEU A 88 -4.38 1.07 19.49
CA LEU A 88 -4.63 1.96 18.36
C LEU A 88 -6.07 1.81 17.85
N SER A 89 -6.70 2.92 17.50
CA SER A 89 -7.97 2.90 16.77
C SER A 89 -7.81 2.25 15.39
N GLY A 90 -8.89 1.77 14.77
CA GLY A 90 -8.84 1.16 13.44
C GLY A 90 -8.19 2.07 12.38
N GLY A 91 -8.51 3.36 12.40
CA GLY A 91 -7.89 4.34 11.50
C GLY A 91 -6.39 4.58 11.78
N GLU A 92 -5.96 4.50 13.06
CA GLU A 92 -4.53 4.55 13.40
C GLU A 92 -3.81 3.28 12.94
N GLN A 93 -4.42 2.10 13.14
CA GLN A 93 -3.86 0.83 12.66
C GLN A 93 -3.69 0.85 11.13
N GLN A 94 -4.68 1.36 10.39
CA GLN A 94 -4.58 1.48 8.93
C GLN A 94 -3.49 2.46 8.51
N ARG A 95 -3.33 3.59 9.20
CA ARG A 95 -2.22 4.50 8.92
C ARG A 95 -0.84 3.88 9.25
N VAL A 96 -0.73 3.03 10.29
CA VAL A 96 0.50 2.23 10.52
C VAL A 96 0.74 1.27 9.34
N ALA A 97 -0.31 0.61 8.83
CA ALA A 97 -0.19 -0.28 7.66
C ALA A 97 0.25 0.48 6.40
N ILE A 98 -0.27 1.70 6.19
CA ILE A 98 0.18 2.60 5.10
C ILE A 98 1.66 2.97 5.30
N ALA A 99 2.06 3.43 6.48
CA ALA A 99 3.45 3.76 6.79
C ALA A 99 4.38 2.57 6.52
N ARG A 100 3.99 1.36 6.95
CA ARG A 100 4.75 0.13 6.68
C ARG A 100 4.91 -0.15 5.17
N ALA A 101 3.86 0.09 4.40
CA ALA A 101 3.88 -0.15 2.96
C ALA A 101 4.74 0.84 2.19
N ILE A 102 4.82 2.12 2.64
CA ILE A 102 5.59 3.17 1.96
C ILE A 102 7.01 3.34 2.48
N ALA A 103 7.34 2.86 3.68
CA ALA A 103 8.66 3.02 4.29
C ALA A 103 9.83 2.54 3.41
N PRO A 104 9.71 1.42 2.64
CA PRO A 104 10.73 1.00 1.69
C PRO A 104 10.86 1.91 0.47
N ARG A 105 9.95 2.86 0.24
CA ARG A 105 9.82 3.68 -0.97
C ARG A 105 9.56 2.82 -2.21
N PRO A 106 8.45 2.07 -2.24
CA PRO A 106 8.13 1.20 -3.36
C PRO A 106 7.81 2.00 -4.61
N GLN A 107 7.99 1.40 -5.79
CA GLN A 107 7.53 1.96 -7.06
C GLN A 107 6.02 1.79 -7.27
N ILE A 108 5.44 0.75 -6.66
CA ILE A 108 4.01 0.42 -6.78
C ILE A 108 3.44 0.21 -5.38
N LEU A 109 2.32 0.85 -5.11
CA LEU A 109 1.52 0.63 -3.90
C LEU A 109 0.19 -0.04 -4.29
N LEU A 110 -0.04 -1.25 -3.79
CA LEU A 110 -1.30 -1.96 -3.96
C LEU A 110 -2.14 -1.74 -2.71
N ALA A 111 -3.37 -1.26 -2.85
CA ALA A 111 -4.30 -1.07 -1.75
C ALA A 111 -5.60 -1.81 -2.03
N ASP A 112 -5.91 -2.80 -1.19
CA ASP A 112 -7.09 -3.64 -1.29
C ASP A 112 -8.09 -3.24 -0.22
N GLU A 113 -9.20 -2.60 -0.62
CA GLU A 113 -10.27 -2.09 0.25
C GLU A 113 -9.74 -1.37 1.51
N PRO A 114 -8.87 -0.37 1.38
CA PRO A 114 -8.11 0.18 2.51
C PRO A 114 -8.96 0.82 3.61
N THR A 115 -10.25 1.00 3.39
CA THR A 115 -11.21 1.60 4.32
C THR A 115 -12.40 0.72 4.64
N GLY A 116 -12.45 -0.52 4.13
CA GLY A 116 -13.61 -1.40 4.26
C GLY A 116 -14.01 -1.76 5.70
N ASN A 117 -13.13 -1.56 6.68
CA ASN A 117 -13.38 -1.83 8.10
C ASN A 117 -13.51 -0.55 8.96
N LEU A 118 -13.68 0.62 8.34
CA LEU A 118 -13.68 1.92 9.01
C LEU A 118 -15.02 2.65 8.82
N ASP A 119 -15.37 3.51 9.78
CA ASP A 119 -16.47 4.45 9.62
C ASP A 119 -16.14 5.54 8.57
N SER A 120 -17.17 6.21 8.04
CA SER A 120 -17.02 7.17 6.93
C SER A 120 -16.08 8.35 7.26
N GLY A 121 -16.13 8.87 8.48
CA GLY A 121 -15.29 10.02 8.88
C GLY A 121 -13.81 9.64 9.03
N THR A 122 -13.54 8.41 9.49
CA THR A 122 -12.19 7.85 9.58
C THR A 122 -11.66 7.47 8.20
N SER A 123 -12.53 6.92 7.34
CA SER A 123 -12.20 6.52 5.96
C SER A 123 -11.64 7.67 5.14
N GLU A 124 -12.27 8.85 5.17
CA GLU A 124 -11.78 10.03 4.45
C GLU A 124 -10.35 10.43 4.86
N LYS A 125 -10.06 10.42 6.16
CA LYS A 125 -8.71 10.74 6.68
C LYS A 125 -7.67 9.71 6.24
N VAL A 126 -8.02 8.43 6.25
CA VAL A 126 -7.14 7.33 5.82
C VAL A 126 -6.87 7.42 4.32
N ILE A 127 -7.89 7.68 3.50
CA ILE A 127 -7.72 7.86 2.05
C ILE A 127 -6.85 9.10 1.74
N ALA A 128 -7.09 10.22 2.40
CA ALA A 128 -6.24 11.40 2.22
C ALA A 128 -4.77 11.11 2.57
N THR A 129 -4.54 10.34 3.66
CA THR A 129 -3.20 9.90 4.04
C THR A 129 -2.59 8.97 2.99
N LEU A 130 -3.36 7.98 2.48
CA LEU A 130 -2.90 7.04 1.46
C LEU A 130 -2.47 7.76 0.18
N LEU A 131 -3.33 8.64 -0.35
CA LEU A 131 -3.04 9.39 -1.57
C LEU A 131 -1.83 10.31 -1.39
N GLY A 132 -1.78 11.10 -0.31
CA GLY A 132 -0.65 11.98 -0.05
C GLY A 132 0.67 11.25 0.18
N ALA A 133 0.64 10.10 0.87
CA ALA A 133 1.82 9.28 1.09
C ALA A 133 2.31 8.63 -0.22
N THR A 134 1.39 8.21 -1.10
CA THR A 134 1.70 7.66 -2.42
C THR A 134 2.37 8.69 -3.31
N GLU A 135 1.81 9.90 -3.36
CA GLU A 135 2.36 11.04 -4.11
C GLU A 135 3.76 11.42 -3.61
N ALA A 136 3.92 11.58 -2.29
CA ALA A 136 5.20 11.90 -1.68
C ALA A 136 6.29 10.83 -1.91
N ALA A 137 5.89 9.56 -2.04
CA ALA A 137 6.79 8.45 -2.36
C ALA A 137 7.10 8.36 -3.87
N GLY A 138 6.35 9.04 -4.74
CA GLY A 138 6.45 8.92 -6.20
C GLY A 138 6.01 7.53 -6.70
N ALA A 139 5.14 6.84 -5.95
CA ALA A 139 4.69 5.49 -6.27
C ALA A 139 3.45 5.50 -7.16
N ALA A 140 3.30 4.51 -8.04
CA ALA A 140 2.04 4.25 -8.72
C ALA A 140 1.07 3.55 -7.77
N LEU A 141 -0.14 4.10 -7.59
CA LEU A 141 -1.18 3.48 -6.77
C LEU A 141 -2.09 2.59 -7.62
N VAL A 142 -2.26 1.35 -7.20
CA VAL A 142 -3.34 0.46 -7.67
C VAL A 142 -4.30 0.24 -6.51
N LEU A 143 -5.49 0.82 -6.63
CA LEU A 143 -6.51 0.78 -5.59
C LEU A 143 -7.66 -0.14 -6.02
N VAL A 144 -7.94 -1.16 -5.22
CA VAL A 144 -9.13 -2.01 -5.36
C VAL A 144 -10.19 -1.52 -4.39
N THR A 145 -11.36 -1.19 -4.91
CA THR A 145 -12.47 -0.70 -4.10
C THR A 145 -13.82 -0.91 -4.78
N HIS A 146 -14.88 -1.06 -4.01
CA HIS A 146 -16.26 -1.01 -4.46
C HIS A 146 -16.89 0.39 -4.30
N ASP A 147 -16.17 1.34 -3.71
CA ASP A 147 -16.61 2.73 -3.58
C ASP A 147 -16.29 3.52 -4.86
N LEU A 148 -17.34 3.79 -5.64
CA LEU A 148 -17.24 4.53 -6.90
C LEU A 148 -16.73 5.96 -6.70
N ALA A 149 -17.11 6.63 -5.61
CA ALA A 149 -16.64 7.99 -5.33
C ALA A 149 -15.11 8.00 -5.05
N LEU A 150 -14.61 6.96 -4.42
CA LEU A 150 -13.18 6.80 -4.21
C LEU A 150 -12.46 6.45 -5.52
N ALA A 151 -13.02 5.58 -6.35
CA ALA A 151 -12.45 5.23 -7.65
C ALA A 151 -12.28 6.47 -8.58
N GLU A 152 -13.23 7.41 -8.53
CA GLU A 152 -13.16 8.67 -9.30
C GLU A 152 -11.99 9.59 -8.88
N ARG A 153 -11.36 9.35 -7.74
CA ARG A 153 -10.16 10.07 -7.28
C ARG A 153 -8.87 9.53 -7.89
N CYS A 154 -8.94 8.44 -8.65
CA CYS A 154 -7.81 7.88 -9.39
C CYS A 154 -7.82 8.39 -10.84
N GLY A 155 -6.67 8.48 -11.49
CA GLY A 155 -6.54 8.96 -12.88
C GLY A 155 -7.13 8.00 -13.93
N ARG A 156 -7.27 6.70 -13.61
CA ARG A 156 -7.85 5.66 -14.46
C ARG A 156 -8.67 4.70 -13.62
N VAL A 157 -9.81 4.28 -14.14
CA VAL A 157 -10.72 3.34 -13.49
C VAL A 157 -10.98 2.15 -14.42
N LEU A 158 -10.78 0.95 -13.88
CA LEU A 158 -11.12 -0.32 -14.53
C LEU A 158 -12.28 -0.94 -13.78
N THR A 159 -13.35 -1.28 -14.48
CA THR A 159 -14.47 -2.05 -13.90
C THR A 159 -14.28 -3.52 -14.24
N ILE A 160 -14.35 -4.38 -13.22
CA ILE A 160 -14.19 -5.82 -13.36
C ILE A 160 -15.49 -6.51 -12.91
N GLU A 161 -16.08 -7.30 -13.80
CA GLU A 161 -17.27 -8.12 -13.53
C GLU A 161 -17.00 -9.54 -14.04
N ASP A 162 -17.32 -10.54 -13.23
CA ASP A 162 -17.12 -11.96 -13.55
C ASP A 162 -15.70 -12.30 -14.06
N GLY A 163 -14.69 -11.60 -13.51
CA GLY A 163 -13.28 -11.80 -13.86
C GLY A 163 -12.86 -11.18 -15.21
N MET A 164 -13.72 -10.35 -15.81
CA MET A 164 -13.45 -9.64 -17.07
C MET A 164 -13.46 -8.14 -16.87
N ILE A 165 -12.60 -7.42 -17.60
CA ILE A 165 -12.66 -5.96 -17.66
C ILE A 165 -13.85 -5.58 -18.56
N THR A 166 -14.85 -4.91 -17.98
CA THR A 166 -16.06 -4.46 -18.67
C THR A 166 -16.01 -2.97 -19.01
N ASP A 167 -15.21 -2.18 -18.30
CA ASP A 167 -14.99 -0.76 -18.61
C ASP A 167 -13.54 -0.37 -18.29
N ASP A 168 -12.99 0.54 -19.07
CA ASP A 168 -11.64 1.10 -18.92
C ASP A 168 -11.68 2.58 -19.33
N ARG A 169 -11.63 3.49 -18.35
CA ARG A 169 -11.76 4.92 -18.58
C ARG A 169 -10.78 5.76 -17.80
N THR A 170 -10.42 6.91 -18.35
CA THR A 170 -9.62 7.94 -17.71
C THR A 170 -10.54 8.99 -17.08
N THR A 171 -10.28 9.38 -15.84
CA THR A 171 -11.16 10.28 -15.07
C THR A 171 -10.91 11.78 -15.31
N GLY A 172 -9.97 12.16 -16.13
CA GLY A 172 -9.62 13.59 -16.34
C GLY A 172 -8.85 14.25 -15.19
N LEU A 173 -8.66 13.56 -14.06
CA LEU A 173 -7.67 13.96 -13.08
C LEU A 173 -6.30 13.69 -13.71
N LYS A 174 -5.54 14.74 -14.00
CA LYS A 174 -4.15 14.59 -14.42
C LYS A 174 -3.38 13.94 -13.28
N GLY A 175 -3.12 12.64 -13.38
CA GLY A 175 -1.93 12.09 -12.78
C GLY A 175 -0.78 12.77 -13.54
N ASP A 176 0.00 13.60 -12.89
CA ASP A 176 1.27 14.04 -13.46
C ASP A 176 2.15 12.79 -13.60
N ALA A 177 2.02 12.14 -14.76
CA ALA A 177 3.00 11.17 -15.20
C ALA A 177 4.19 11.97 -15.73
N ALA A 178 5.22 12.11 -14.90
CA ALA A 178 6.55 12.47 -15.34
C ALA A 178 7.37 11.19 -15.58
#